data_3fc4253ea9ab1c67eb729e1027d016ab
#
_entry.id   3fc4253ea9ab1c67eb729e1027d016ab
#
_cell.length_a   1.000
_cell.length_b   1.000
_cell.length_c   1.000
_cell.angle_alpha   90.00
_cell.angle_beta   90.00
_cell.angle_gamma   90.00
#
_symmetry.space_group_name_H-M   'P 1'
#
loop_
_entity.id
_entity.type
_entity.pdbx_description
1 polymer ?
#
loop_
_entity_poly.entity_id
_entity_poly.type
_entity_poly.pdbx_seq_one_letter_code
_entity_poly.pdbx_strand_id
1 'polypeptide(L)'
;MKITKIHLFHVAMPLIEPWVTAYGNQANIESLFVGIEANGLIGWGECAPAPLPFYNSEYTAGAFYLARDGLGPKIINQTITSADQLTSLFSQFKGNEFAKSAFDTAWWDLYAKEMKTPLWKLIGGNNPEIDVGADIPVQTDVNKLIDRTAEAIELGYGRVKFKFNRQCSFQMMEAVRNSFPDLVMHIDCNSGFTLDDLDLFR
;
A
#
# COMPACT_ATOMS: atom_id res chain seq x y z
N MET A 1 -17.98 10.86 16.81
CA MET A 1 -18.94 10.91 15.69
C MET A 1 -19.83 9.67 15.74
N LYS A 2 -21.15 9.80 15.60
CA LYS A 2 -22.08 8.65 15.52
C LYS A 2 -22.08 8.12 14.09
N ILE A 3 -21.65 6.88 13.91
CA ILE A 3 -21.59 6.25 12.59
C ILE A 3 -23.00 5.88 12.13
N THR A 4 -23.45 6.42 11.01
CA THR A 4 -24.80 6.25 10.49
C THR A 4 -24.88 5.25 9.35
N LYS A 5 -23.80 5.11 8.56
CA LYS A 5 -23.76 4.22 7.41
C LYS A 5 -22.33 3.78 7.11
N ILE A 6 -22.20 2.59 6.53
CA ILE A 6 -20.94 2.04 6.05
C ILE A 6 -21.12 1.64 4.58
N HIS A 7 -20.21 2.06 3.76
CA HIS A 7 -20.15 1.71 2.35
C HIS A 7 -18.97 0.76 2.13
N LEU A 8 -19.18 -0.30 1.41
CA LEU A 8 -18.16 -1.30 1.10
C LEU A 8 -18.14 -1.54 -0.41
N PHE A 9 -16.96 -1.40 -1.02
CA PHE A 9 -16.78 -1.66 -2.43
C PHE A 9 -15.57 -2.58 -2.62
N HIS A 10 -15.80 -3.74 -3.21
CA HIS A 10 -14.74 -4.58 -3.75
C HIS A 10 -14.53 -4.19 -5.20
N VAL A 11 -13.39 -3.64 -5.52
CA VAL A 11 -13.07 -3.12 -6.85
C VAL A 11 -11.82 -3.79 -7.42
N ALA A 12 -11.74 -3.87 -8.73
CA ALA A 12 -10.55 -4.30 -9.46
C ALA A 12 -10.17 -3.20 -10.46
N MET A 13 -8.93 -2.72 -10.40
CA MET A 13 -8.40 -1.71 -11.28
C MET A 13 -7.32 -2.34 -12.18
N PRO A 14 -7.52 -2.36 -13.51
CA PRO A 14 -6.49 -2.84 -14.42
C PRO A 14 -5.27 -1.92 -14.39
N LEU A 15 -4.09 -2.51 -14.38
CA LEU A 15 -2.82 -1.79 -14.49
C LEU A 15 -2.51 -1.46 -15.96
N ILE A 16 -1.85 -0.33 -16.21
CA ILE A 16 -1.36 0.06 -17.55
C ILE A 16 -0.40 -0.99 -18.09
N GLU A 17 0.45 -1.54 -17.23
CA GLU A 17 1.33 -2.68 -17.50
C GLU A 17 1.31 -3.62 -16.29
N PRO A 18 1.50 -4.94 -16.51
CA PRO A 18 1.52 -5.90 -15.42
C PRO A 18 2.63 -5.60 -14.41
N TRP A 19 2.31 -5.71 -13.13
CA TRP A 19 3.27 -5.53 -12.04
C TRP A 19 3.97 -6.86 -11.74
N VAL A 20 5.24 -6.96 -12.14
CA VAL A 20 6.05 -8.18 -11.97
C VAL A 20 6.89 -8.08 -10.70
N THR A 21 6.73 -9.09 -9.84
CA THR A 21 7.46 -9.23 -8.56
C THR A 21 8.02 -10.65 -8.41
N ALA A 22 8.62 -10.95 -7.26
CA ALA A 22 9.02 -12.30 -6.91
C ALA A 22 7.82 -13.25 -6.68
N TYR A 23 6.62 -12.73 -6.42
CA TYR A 23 5.39 -13.52 -6.18
C TYR A 23 4.58 -13.81 -7.44
N GLY A 24 4.93 -13.20 -8.56
CA GLY A 24 4.22 -13.38 -9.81
C GLY A 24 3.92 -12.09 -10.54
N ASN A 25 2.93 -12.17 -11.42
CA ASN A 25 2.54 -11.11 -12.33
C ASN A 25 1.09 -10.71 -12.03
N GLN A 26 0.88 -9.46 -11.65
CA GLN A 26 -0.44 -8.89 -11.37
C GLN A 26 -0.84 -7.95 -12.50
N ALA A 27 -1.95 -8.27 -13.18
CA ALA A 27 -2.54 -7.41 -14.21
C ALA A 27 -3.58 -6.41 -13.63
N ASN A 28 -4.11 -6.70 -12.44
CA ASN A 28 -5.09 -5.86 -11.74
C ASN A 28 -4.68 -5.66 -10.29
N ILE A 29 -5.03 -4.51 -9.73
CA ILE A 29 -5.06 -4.30 -8.28
C ILE A 29 -6.49 -4.48 -7.82
N GLU A 30 -6.72 -5.40 -6.89
CA GLU A 30 -8.01 -5.55 -6.21
C GLU A 30 -7.95 -4.88 -4.84
N SER A 31 -8.95 -4.05 -4.55
CA SER A 31 -9.03 -3.30 -3.30
C SER A 31 -10.42 -3.40 -2.67
N LEU A 32 -10.44 -3.37 -1.34
CA LEU A 32 -11.62 -3.04 -0.57
C LEU A 32 -11.58 -1.55 -0.23
N PHE A 33 -12.58 -0.79 -0.68
CA PHE A 33 -12.84 0.56 -0.19
C PHE A 33 -13.91 0.53 0.91
N VAL A 34 -13.64 1.22 1.99
CA VAL A 34 -14.55 1.43 3.12
C VAL A 34 -14.89 2.90 3.23
N GLY A 35 -16.18 3.23 3.16
CA GLY A 35 -16.69 4.56 3.48
C GLY A 35 -17.42 4.54 4.82
N ILE A 36 -17.04 5.41 5.76
CA ILE A 36 -17.71 5.61 7.04
C ILE A 36 -18.44 6.94 7.02
N GLU A 37 -19.76 6.92 7.22
CA GLU A 37 -20.60 8.12 7.21
C GLU A 37 -21.02 8.54 8.62
N ALA A 38 -20.79 9.80 8.95
CA ALA A 38 -21.30 10.45 10.14
C ALA A 38 -21.44 11.96 9.91
N ASN A 39 -22.42 12.61 10.53
CA ASN A 39 -22.65 14.05 10.49
C ASN A 39 -22.76 14.62 9.06
N GLY A 40 -23.23 13.81 8.09
CA GLY A 40 -23.33 14.23 6.67
C GLY A 40 -21.99 14.21 5.91
N LEU A 41 -20.91 13.73 6.52
CA LEU A 41 -19.61 13.55 5.91
C LEU A 41 -19.31 12.07 5.67
N ILE A 42 -18.45 11.77 4.70
CA ILE A 42 -17.95 10.43 4.44
C ILE A 42 -16.42 10.46 4.50
N GLY A 43 -15.85 9.59 5.34
CA GLY A 43 -14.42 9.28 5.34
C GLY A 43 -14.15 8.00 4.57
N TRP A 44 -13.08 7.97 3.79
CA TRP A 44 -12.70 6.85 2.94
C TRP A 44 -11.41 6.21 3.39
N GLY A 45 -11.38 4.89 3.35
CA GLY A 45 -10.19 4.08 3.56
C GLY A 45 -10.11 2.95 2.54
N GLU A 46 -8.92 2.47 2.30
CA GLU A 46 -8.63 1.42 1.34
C GLU A 46 -7.73 0.36 1.97
N CYS A 47 -7.92 -0.90 1.59
CA CYS A 47 -6.90 -1.93 1.69
C CYS A 47 -6.82 -2.76 0.42
N ALA A 48 -5.59 -3.14 0.04
CA ALA A 48 -5.28 -3.93 -1.16
C ALA A 48 -4.36 -5.10 -0.80
N PRO A 49 -4.86 -6.13 -0.08
CA PRO A 49 -4.02 -7.25 0.39
C PRO A 49 -3.59 -8.19 -0.74
N ALA A 50 -4.15 -8.14 -1.88
CA ALA A 50 -4.03 -8.93 -3.11
C ALA A 50 -5.27 -9.81 -3.35
N PRO A 51 -5.51 -10.30 -4.60
CA PRO A 51 -6.64 -11.16 -4.92
C PRO A 51 -6.63 -12.51 -4.18
N LEU A 52 -5.44 -13.04 -3.95
CA LEU A 52 -5.19 -14.32 -3.28
C LEU A 52 -4.05 -14.19 -2.25
N PRO A 53 -4.00 -15.03 -1.21
CA PRO A 53 -3.05 -14.90 -0.10
C PRO A 53 -1.64 -15.43 -0.45
N PHE A 54 -1.01 -14.89 -1.50
CA PHE A 54 0.35 -15.27 -1.92
C PHE A 54 1.44 -14.50 -1.17
N TYR A 55 1.14 -13.25 -0.78
CA TYR A 55 2.10 -12.37 -0.12
C TYR A 55 1.92 -12.34 1.40
N ASN A 56 0.69 -12.36 1.84
CA ASN A 56 0.29 -12.41 3.24
C ASN A 56 -0.95 -13.30 3.39
N SER A 57 -1.42 -13.51 4.61
CA SER A 57 -2.56 -14.38 4.88
C SER A 57 -3.92 -13.78 4.53
N GLU A 58 -3.98 -12.48 4.24
CA GLU A 58 -5.20 -11.80 3.86
C GLU A 58 -5.35 -11.68 2.35
N TYR A 59 -6.57 -11.57 1.87
CA TYR A 59 -6.91 -11.35 0.48
C TYR A 59 -8.19 -10.53 0.37
N THR A 60 -8.38 -9.83 -0.75
CA THR A 60 -9.39 -8.78 -0.87
C THR A 60 -10.82 -9.27 -0.63
N ALA A 61 -11.21 -10.43 -1.17
CA ALA A 61 -12.54 -10.99 -0.92
C ALA A 61 -12.75 -11.36 0.56
N GLY A 62 -11.72 -11.93 1.22
CA GLY A 62 -11.77 -12.22 2.66
C GLY A 62 -11.93 -10.96 3.49
N ALA A 63 -11.16 -9.90 3.17
CA ALA A 63 -11.28 -8.60 3.81
C ALA A 63 -12.67 -7.99 3.62
N PHE A 64 -13.25 -8.11 2.41
CA PHE A 64 -14.61 -7.64 2.12
C PHE A 64 -15.67 -8.36 2.98
N TYR A 65 -15.63 -9.70 3.06
CA TYR A 65 -16.59 -10.44 3.87
C TYR A 65 -16.43 -10.15 5.37
N LEU A 66 -15.20 -10.03 5.87
CA LEU A 66 -14.97 -9.63 7.26
C LEU A 66 -15.48 -8.20 7.53
N ALA A 67 -15.26 -7.28 6.61
CA ALA A 67 -15.78 -5.92 6.71
C ALA A 67 -17.30 -5.89 6.79
N ARG A 68 -17.97 -6.67 5.91
CA ARG A 68 -19.44 -6.74 5.83
C ARG A 68 -20.08 -7.40 7.03
N ASP A 69 -19.57 -8.56 7.44
CA ASP A 69 -20.23 -9.44 8.40
C ASP A 69 -19.70 -9.28 9.84
N GLY A 70 -18.52 -8.69 9.99
CA GLY A 70 -17.82 -8.53 11.27
C GLY A 70 -17.58 -7.08 11.67
N LEU A 71 -16.65 -6.39 10.98
CA LEU A 71 -16.18 -5.07 11.41
C LEU A 71 -17.26 -3.98 11.30
N GLY A 72 -17.95 -3.92 10.16
CA GLY A 72 -19.02 -2.95 9.94
C GLY A 72 -20.14 -3.01 10.97
N PRO A 73 -20.74 -4.19 11.24
CA PRO A 73 -21.78 -4.34 12.26
C PRO A 73 -21.35 -3.93 13.67
N LYS A 74 -20.04 -3.96 13.97
CA LYS A 74 -19.54 -3.54 15.30
C LYS A 74 -19.55 -2.04 15.52
N ILE A 75 -19.49 -1.25 14.48
CA ILE A 75 -19.38 0.21 14.61
C ILE A 75 -20.62 0.96 14.11
N ILE A 76 -21.49 0.34 13.31
CA ILE A 76 -22.73 0.96 12.86
C ILE A 76 -23.59 1.36 14.07
N ASN A 77 -24.14 2.57 14.06
CA ASN A 77 -24.90 3.20 15.14
C ASN A 77 -24.10 3.46 16.45
N GLN A 78 -22.80 3.15 16.49
CA GLN A 78 -21.93 3.48 17.62
C GLN A 78 -21.42 4.93 17.49
N THR A 79 -21.14 5.54 18.65
CA THR A 79 -20.41 6.80 18.71
C THR A 79 -18.93 6.49 18.92
N ILE A 80 -18.13 6.74 17.90
CA ILE A 80 -16.67 6.55 17.93
C ILE A 80 -16.00 7.90 18.16
N THR A 81 -15.22 8.01 19.22
CA THR A 81 -14.58 9.26 19.66
C THR A 81 -13.08 9.30 19.38
N SER A 82 -12.44 8.14 19.16
CA SER A 82 -11.00 8.05 18.88
C SER A 82 -10.66 6.81 18.05
N ALA A 83 -9.50 6.81 17.40
CA ALA A 83 -8.95 5.64 16.72
C ALA A 83 -8.69 4.48 17.69
N ASP A 84 -8.26 4.77 18.92
CA ASP A 84 -8.04 3.74 19.95
C ASP A 84 -9.33 2.99 20.32
N GLN A 85 -10.46 3.72 20.39
CA GLN A 85 -11.77 3.09 20.60
C GLN A 85 -12.13 2.15 19.45
N LEU A 86 -11.86 2.56 18.21
CA LEU A 86 -12.09 1.72 17.02
C LEU A 86 -11.22 0.46 17.08
N THR A 87 -9.93 0.62 17.36
CA THR A 87 -8.97 -0.48 17.53
C THR A 87 -9.42 -1.44 18.63
N SER A 88 -9.89 -0.92 19.76
CA SER A 88 -10.40 -1.73 20.87
C SER A 88 -11.63 -2.57 20.46
N LEU A 89 -12.57 -1.98 19.72
CA LEU A 89 -13.75 -2.71 19.22
C LEU A 89 -13.37 -3.83 18.25
N PHE A 90 -12.28 -3.67 17.49
CA PHE A 90 -11.80 -4.66 16.52
C PHE A 90 -10.83 -5.69 17.11
N SER A 91 -10.38 -5.52 18.35
CA SER A 91 -9.38 -6.41 18.99
C SER A 91 -9.84 -7.87 19.15
N GLN A 92 -11.16 -8.11 19.17
CA GLN A 92 -11.73 -9.46 19.21
C GLN A 92 -11.52 -10.26 17.90
N PHE A 93 -11.36 -9.58 16.77
CA PHE A 93 -11.02 -10.21 15.48
C PHE A 93 -9.51 -10.42 15.42
N LYS A 94 -9.08 -11.67 15.31
CA LYS A 94 -7.65 -12.03 15.29
C LYS A 94 -7.08 -11.84 13.90
N GLY A 95 -5.87 -11.25 13.78
CA GLY A 95 -5.26 -10.90 12.49
C GLY A 95 -6.14 -9.94 11.69
N ASN A 96 -6.12 -10.06 10.37
CA ASN A 96 -6.91 -9.25 9.43
C ASN A 96 -6.62 -7.75 9.54
N GLU A 97 -5.35 -7.42 9.63
CA GLU A 97 -4.88 -6.04 9.84
C GLU A 97 -5.12 -5.17 8.60
N PHE A 98 -5.10 -5.74 7.38
CA PHE A 98 -5.50 -5.03 6.17
C PHE A 98 -6.97 -4.59 6.22
N ALA A 99 -7.88 -5.50 6.54
CA ALA A 99 -9.29 -5.15 6.66
C ALA A 99 -9.53 -4.10 7.75
N LYS A 100 -8.87 -4.21 8.92
CA LYS A 100 -8.95 -3.24 10.01
C LYS A 100 -8.38 -1.88 9.59
N SER A 101 -7.25 -1.86 8.86
CA SER A 101 -6.63 -0.61 8.42
C SER A 101 -7.52 0.18 7.47
N ALA A 102 -8.34 -0.48 6.64
CA ALA A 102 -9.30 0.21 5.80
C ALA A 102 -10.35 1.00 6.63
N PHE A 103 -10.79 0.45 7.75
CA PHE A 103 -11.69 1.17 8.66
C PHE A 103 -10.96 2.25 9.44
N ASP A 104 -9.73 2.00 9.89
CA ASP A 104 -8.92 2.98 10.61
C ASP A 104 -8.65 4.21 9.75
N THR A 105 -8.18 4.01 8.51
CA THR A 105 -7.95 5.11 7.57
C THR A 105 -9.23 5.85 7.20
N ALA A 106 -10.35 5.13 7.04
CA ALA A 106 -11.66 5.76 6.80
C ALA A 106 -12.10 6.63 7.99
N TRP A 107 -11.88 6.17 9.23
CA TRP A 107 -12.19 6.95 10.42
C TRP A 107 -11.32 8.20 10.52
N TRP A 108 -10.02 8.09 10.27
CA TRP A 108 -9.10 9.22 10.28
C TRP A 108 -9.43 10.26 9.20
N ASP A 109 -9.80 9.83 7.99
CA ASP A 109 -10.23 10.73 6.92
C ASP A 109 -11.53 11.46 7.31
N LEU A 110 -12.50 10.73 7.89
CA LEU A 110 -13.74 11.33 8.41
C LEU A 110 -13.45 12.34 9.51
N TYR A 111 -12.58 11.99 10.45
CA TYR A 111 -12.21 12.87 11.57
C TYR A 111 -11.50 14.14 11.08
N ALA A 112 -10.60 14.00 10.11
CA ALA A 112 -9.92 15.14 9.50
C ALA A 112 -10.89 16.10 8.80
N LYS A 113 -11.90 15.57 8.09
CA LYS A 113 -12.98 16.34 7.46
C LYS A 113 -13.85 17.04 8.50
N GLU A 114 -14.25 16.36 9.57
CA GLU A 114 -15.02 16.95 10.68
C GLU A 114 -14.27 18.10 11.35
N MET A 115 -12.96 17.90 11.60
CA MET A 115 -12.09 18.91 12.20
C MET A 115 -11.66 20.00 11.21
N LYS A 116 -11.99 19.88 9.92
CA LYS A 116 -11.54 20.78 8.84
C LYS A 116 -10.02 21.01 8.86
N THR A 117 -9.28 19.97 9.18
CA THR A 117 -7.83 20.01 9.36
C THR A 117 -7.19 18.89 8.54
N PRO A 118 -6.12 19.15 7.78
CA PRO A 118 -5.40 18.09 7.05
C PRO A 118 -4.95 16.96 7.98
N LEU A 119 -5.16 15.72 7.55
CA LEU A 119 -4.85 14.54 8.36
C LEU A 119 -3.42 14.53 8.88
N TRP A 120 -2.43 14.89 8.05
CA TRP A 120 -1.02 14.90 8.45
C TRP A 120 -0.75 15.80 9.67
N LYS A 121 -1.50 16.91 9.84
CA LYS A 121 -1.41 17.76 11.04
C LYS A 121 -2.02 17.09 12.27
N LEU A 122 -3.16 16.40 12.10
CA LEU A 122 -3.83 15.72 13.22
C LEU A 122 -3.02 14.57 13.80
N ILE A 123 -2.24 13.89 12.96
CA ILE A 123 -1.35 12.81 13.41
C ILE A 123 0.05 13.31 13.84
N GLY A 124 0.24 14.63 13.98
CA GLY A 124 1.46 15.24 14.50
C GLY A 124 2.53 15.54 13.45
N GLY A 125 2.21 15.49 12.18
CA GLY A 125 3.11 15.91 11.11
C GLY A 125 3.39 17.42 11.15
N ASN A 126 4.62 17.80 10.83
CA ASN A 126 5.08 19.19 10.81
C ASN A 126 5.58 19.65 9.43
N ASN A 127 5.68 18.73 8.48
CA ASN A 127 6.07 19.02 7.10
C ASN A 127 5.01 18.50 6.12
N PRO A 128 4.40 19.37 5.28
CA PRO A 128 3.42 18.95 4.27
C PRO A 128 4.07 18.32 3.03
N GLU A 129 5.38 18.44 2.87
CA GLU A 129 6.14 17.95 1.71
C GLU A 129 7.09 16.84 2.15
N ILE A 130 7.14 15.76 1.38
CA ILE A 130 8.05 14.63 1.59
C ILE A 130 8.69 14.21 0.27
N ASP A 131 9.98 13.87 0.32
CA ASP A 131 10.67 13.28 -0.82
C ASP A 131 10.16 11.85 -1.06
N VAL A 132 9.76 11.59 -2.29
CA VAL A 132 9.30 10.26 -2.73
C VAL A 132 10.31 9.63 -3.68
N GLY A 133 10.27 8.29 -3.79
CA GLY A 133 11.06 7.52 -4.73
C GLY A 133 10.20 6.91 -5.82
N ALA A 134 10.79 6.70 -6.99
CA ALA A 134 10.20 5.86 -8.03
C ALA A 134 10.37 4.37 -7.69
N ASP A 135 9.38 3.55 -8.07
CA ASP A 135 9.44 2.09 -7.97
C ASP A 135 9.38 1.49 -9.38
N ILE A 136 10.44 0.80 -9.78
CA ILE A 136 10.56 0.20 -11.12
C ILE A 136 10.33 -1.32 -10.98
N PRO A 137 9.34 -1.88 -11.71
CA PRO A 137 9.09 -3.32 -11.72
C PRO A 137 10.29 -4.09 -12.29
N VAL A 138 10.32 -5.40 -12.06
CA VAL A 138 11.37 -6.28 -12.61
C VAL A 138 11.59 -6.02 -14.09
N GLN A 139 12.84 -5.75 -14.47
CA GLN A 139 13.30 -5.62 -15.84
C GLN A 139 14.36 -6.69 -16.11
N THR A 140 14.33 -7.25 -17.32
CA THR A 140 15.35 -8.20 -17.81
C THR A 140 16.22 -7.60 -18.91
N ASP A 141 15.88 -6.39 -19.38
CA ASP A 141 16.63 -5.61 -20.36
C ASP A 141 17.28 -4.42 -19.66
N VAL A 142 18.61 -4.35 -19.73
CA VAL A 142 19.42 -3.30 -19.07
C VAL A 142 19.17 -1.92 -19.68
N ASN A 143 18.98 -1.82 -21.00
CA ASN A 143 18.72 -0.53 -21.64
C ASN A 143 17.38 0.04 -21.20
N LYS A 144 16.34 -0.82 -21.19
CA LYS A 144 15.02 -0.44 -20.68
C LYS A 144 15.06 -0.02 -19.21
N LEU A 145 15.91 -0.68 -18.40
CA LEU A 145 16.09 -0.31 -17.00
C LEU A 145 16.73 1.08 -16.86
N ILE A 146 17.76 1.37 -17.67
CA ILE A 146 18.44 2.68 -17.71
C ILE A 146 17.46 3.75 -18.17
N ASP A 147 16.69 3.53 -19.25
CA ASP A 147 15.72 4.48 -19.78
C ASP A 147 14.65 4.84 -18.75
N ARG A 148 14.06 3.85 -18.06
CA ARG A 148 13.09 4.07 -16.99
C ARG A 148 13.70 4.80 -15.78
N THR A 149 14.98 4.56 -15.49
CA THR A 149 15.68 5.27 -14.43
C THR A 149 15.90 6.74 -14.81
N ALA A 150 16.28 7.01 -16.07
CA ALA A 150 16.41 8.36 -16.58
C ALA A 150 15.07 9.11 -16.53
N GLU A 151 13.99 8.49 -16.98
CA GLU A 151 12.64 9.05 -16.90
C GLU A 151 12.24 9.40 -15.44
N ALA A 152 12.53 8.52 -14.48
CA ALA A 152 12.26 8.78 -13.08
C ALA A 152 13.05 9.99 -12.56
N ILE A 153 14.31 10.14 -12.94
CA ILE A 153 15.14 11.29 -12.57
C ILE A 153 14.60 12.58 -13.22
N GLU A 154 14.21 12.54 -14.49
CA GLU A 154 13.62 13.69 -15.20
C GLU A 154 12.31 14.14 -14.56
N LEU A 155 11.51 13.20 -14.03
CA LEU A 155 10.30 13.48 -13.26
C LEU A 155 10.58 14.04 -11.84
N GLY A 156 11.86 14.15 -11.44
CA GLY A 156 12.26 14.75 -10.17
C GLY A 156 12.36 13.79 -8.99
N TYR A 157 12.30 12.47 -9.20
CA TYR A 157 12.50 11.51 -8.12
C TYR A 157 13.97 11.49 -7.66
N GLY A 158 14.19 11.77 -6.36
CA GLY A 158 15.53 11.77 -5.76
C GLY A 158 16.10 10.39 -5.46
N ARG A 159 15.31 9.33 -5.56
CA ARG A 159 15.71 7.94 -5.34
C ARG A 159 14.89 6.98 -6.18
N VAL A 160 15.46 5.81 -6.48
CA VAL A 160 14.78 4.76 -7.25
C VAL A 160 14.92 3.42 -6.53
N LYS A 161 13.81 2.70 -6.42
CA LYS A 161 13.72 1.33 -5.95
C LYS A 161 13.50 0.40 -7.14
N PHE A 162 14.28 -0.65 -7.26
CA PHE A 162 14.18 -1.66 -8.31
C PHE A 162 13.62 -2.96 -7.73
N LYS A 163 12.55 -3.47 -8.31
CA LYS A 163 12.12 -4.83 -8.02
C LYS A 163 13.16 -5.82 -8.56
N PHE A 164 13.61 -6.73 -7.72
CA PHE A 164 14.70 -7.64 -8.02
C PHE A 164 14.28 -9.08 -7.72
N ASN A 165 14.46 -9.96 -8.70
CA ASN A 165 14.22 -11.39 -8.58
C ASN A 165 15.36 -12.18 -9.24
N ARG A 166 15.24 -13.51 -9.31
CA ARG A 166 16.27 -14.40 -9.87
C ARG A 166 16.50 -14.23 -11.39
N GLN A 167 15.66 -13.45 -12.09
CA GLN A 167 15.84 -13.11 -13.52
C GLN A 167 16.71 -11.86 -13.69
N CYS A 168 16.94 -11.09 -12.61
CA CYS A 168 17.81 -9.94 -12.61
C CYS A 168 19.26 -10.35 -12.34
N SER A 169 20.20 -9.50 -12.77
CA SER A 169 21.63 -9.66 -12.44
C SER A 169 22.18 -8.41 -11.77
N PHE A 170 23.22 -8.55 -10.95
CA PHE A 170 23.91 -7.41 -10.36
C PHE A 170 24.62 -6.55 -11.41
N GLN A 171 25.02 -7.13 -12.55
CA GLN A 171 25.57 -6.34 -13.67
C GLN A 171 24.58 -5.30 -14.20
N MET A 172 23.27 -5.58 -14.13
CA MET A 172 22.24 -4.59 -14.47
C MET A 172 22.25 -3.42 -13.46
N MET A 173 22.43 -3.70 -12.18
CA MET A 173 22.52 -2.67 -11.13
C MET A 173 23.82 -1.85 -11.27
N GLU A 174 24.94 -2.52 -11.63
CA GLU A 174 26.20 -1.84 -11.96
C GLU A 174 26.07 -0.91 -13.17
N ALA A 175 25.35 -1.35 -14.22
CA ALA A 175 25.09 -0.50 -15.38
C ALA A 175 24.27 0.75 -15.02
N VAL A 176 23.25 0.61 -14.18
CA VAL A 176 22.49 1.76 -13.65
C VAL A 176 23.41 2.68 -12.81
N ARG A 177 24.23 2.11 -11.91
CA ARG A 177 25.17 2.88 -11.09
C ARG A 177 26.18 3.64 -11.95
N ASN A 178 26.71 3.01 -13.01
CA ASN A 178 27.65 3.65 -13.92
C ASN A 178 26.99 4.78 -14.73
N SER A 179 25.72 4.63 -15.10
CA SER A 179 24.95 5.65 -15.81
C SER A 179 24.53 6.83 -14.91
N PHE A 180 24.28 6.55 -13.62
CA PHE A 180 23.79 7.52 -12.63
C PHE A 180 24.58 7.39 -11.32
N PRO A 181 25.81 7.90 -11.25
CA PRO A 181 26.73 7.68 -10.12
C PRO A 181 26.22 8.17 -8.76
N ASP A 182 25.45 9.26 -8.76
CA ASP A 182 24.98 9.92 -7.54
C ASP A 182 23.55 9.50 -7.14
N LEU A 183 22.89 8.66 -7.95
CA LEU A 183 21.52 8.22 -7.68
C LEU A 183 21.43 7.42 -6.38
N VAL A 184 20.52 7.80 -5.51
CA VAL A 184 20.13 6.95 -4.37
C VAL A 184 19.27 5.80 -4.90
N MET A 185 19.82 4.59 -4.84
CA MET A 185 19.13 3.39 -5.36
C MET A 185 19.15 2.25 -4.35
N HIS A 186 18.12 1.43 -4.39
CA HIS A 186 18.04 0.17 -3.63
C HIS A 186 17.25 -0.88 -4.41
N ILE A 187 17.46 -2.15 -4.05
CA ILE A 187 16.73 -3.28 -4.59
C ILE A 187 15.70 -3.78 -3.58
N ASP A 188 14.56 -4.22 -4.09
CA ASP A 188 13.50 -4.85 -3.30
C ASP A 188 13.26 -6.26 -3.83
N CYS A 189 13.68 -7.23 -3.06
CA CYS A 189 13.60 -8.65 -3.40
C CYS A 189 12.27 -9.30 -3.02
N ASN A 190 11.38 -8.59 -2.34
CA ASN A 190 10.07 -9.07 -1.90
C ASN A 190 10.12 -10.48 -1.26
N SER A 191 11.09 -10.74 -0.39
CA SER A 191 11.33 -12.06 0.24
C SER A 191 11.57 -13.23 -0.75
N GLY A 192 11.98 -12.93 -2.01
CA GLY A 192 12.21 -13.92 -3.05
C GLY A 192 13.53 -14.70 -2.93
N PHE A 193 14.34 -14.41 -1.89
CA PHE A 193 15.63 -15.04 -1.61
C PHE A 193 15.68 -15.59 -0.18
N THR A 194 16.58 -16.53 0.04
CA THR A 194 16.82 -17.17 1.34
C THR A 194 18.26 -16.93 1.80
N LEU A 195 18.63 -17.40 2.99
CA LEU A 195 20.00 -17.34 3.47
C LEU A 195 20.98 -18.15 2.62
N ASP A 196 20.51 -19.14 1.87
CA ASP A 196 21.33 -19.91 0.95
C ASP A 196 21.77 -19.08 -0.28
N ASP A 197 21.14 -17.94 -0.51
CA ASP A 197 21.46 -17.02 -1.60
C ASP A 197 22.46 -15.93 -1.20
N LEU A 198 23.02 -15.95 0.02
CA LEU A 198 23.90 -14.90 0.55
C LEU A 198 25.09 -14.58 -0.36
N ASP A 199 25.66 -15.58 -1.02
CA ASP A 199 26.81 -15.38 -1.90
C ASP A 199 26.47 -14.55 -3.15
N LEU A 200 25.18 -14.47 -3.52
CA LEU A 200 24.70 -13.58 -4.59
C LEU A 200 24.81 -12.09 -4.20
N PHE A 201 24.79 -11.78 -2.91
CA PHE A 201 24.74 -10.41 -2.37
C PHE A 201 26.08 -9.95 -1.77
N ARG A 202 27.14 -10.72 -1.93
CA ARG A 202 28.52 -10.41 -1.49
C ARG A 202 29.39 -9.94 -2.65
#